data_0b2ed7822cdbde5b8e13a9897f009a2a
#
_entry.id   0b2ed7822cdbde5b8e13a9897f009a2a
#
_cell.length_a   1.000
_cell.length_b   1.000
_cell.length_c   1.000
_cell.angle_alpha   90.00
_cell.angle_beta   90.00
_cell.angle_gamma   90.00
#
_symmetry.space_group_name_H-M   'P 1'
#
loop_
_entity.id
_entity.type
_entity.pdbx_description
1 polymer ?
#
loop_
_entity_poly.entity_id
_entity_poly.type
_entity_poly.pdbx_seq_one_letter_code
_entity_poly.pdbx_strand_id
1 'polypeptide(L)'
;EDTGGGSRADVLALVRPTADGLTVLALPRDLTIGPTFLTSQRLATSYLDGAQNTVDLLCTQLGITTTHLITVDMAQFASIIDSLGGLEVTIDEPFRDANAGLDIAQAGPQTLSGVDALALVRSRHPEVYRDGAWVALSETEGAHRRTQNSGVVMKALMSAMRERAHNPLTAHQLAWTLTGNLGVDDETGLLDLTHLISTMARAGNDAVTLVDVP
;
A
#
# COMPACT_ATOMS: atom_id res chain seq x y z
N GLU A 1 4.41 -24.20 0.26
CA GLU A 1 4.04 -24.57 1.65
C GLU A 1 3.61 -23.28 2.35
N ASP A 2 2.29 -23.17 2.50
CA ASP A 2 1.65 -22.09 3.26
C ASP A 2 2.02 -22.29 4.74
N THR A 3 2.96 -21.50 5.22
CA THR A 3 3.25 -21.43 6.65
C THR A 3 2.13 -20.64 7.31
N GLY A 4 1.04 -21.33 7.61
CA GLY A 4 -0.17 -20.82 8.23
C GLY A 4 0.04 -20.22 9.62
N GLY A 5 0.64 -19.08 9.69
CA GLY A 5 0.68 -18.18 10.84
C GLY A 5 -0.11 -16.94 10.49
N GLY A 6 -1.32 -16.83 11.04
CA GLY A 6 -2.30 -15.80 10.69
C GLY A 6 -1.75 -14.39 10.62
N SER A 7 -1.42 -13.95 9.42
CA SER A 7 -1.02 -12.58 9.12
C SER A 7 -2.27 -11.73 8.89
N ARG A 8 -2.29 -10.52 9.44
CA ARG A 8 -3.34 -9.54 9.17
C ARG A 8 -2.88 -8.63 8.03
N ALA A 9 -3.81 -8.25 7.15
CA ALA A 9 -3.52 -7.24 6.16
C ALA A 9 -3.39 -5.86 6.83
N ASP A 10 -2.25 -5.20 6.63
CA ASP A 10 -2.03 -3.84 7.14
C ASP A 10 -2.49 -2.78 6.13
N VAL A 11 -2.39 -3.05 4.83
CA VAL A 11 -2.87 -2.20 3.74
C VAL A 11 -3.67 -3.06 2.78
N LEU A 12 -4.87 -2.59 2.42
CA LEU A 12 -5.69 -3.16 1.36
C LEU A 12 -5.99 -2.06 0.34
N ALA A 13 -5.76 -2.34 -0.91
CA ALA A 13 -6.05 -1.43 -1.99
C ALA A 13 -6.65 -2.17 -3.19
N LEU A 14 -7.64 -1.56 -3.81
CA LEU A 14 -8.17 -2.00 -5.09
C LEU A 14 -7.56 -1.10 -6.17
N VAL A 15 -7.00 -1.73 -7.17
CA VAL A 15 -6.38 -1.02 -8.31
C VAL A 15 -7.19 -1.33 -9.55
N ARG A 16 -7.72 -0.28 -10.18
CA ARG A 16 -8.47 -0.39 -11.44
C ARG A 16 -7.74 0.35 -12.54
N PRO A 17 -7.21 -0.35 -13.55
CA PRO A 17 -6.73 0.30 -14.75
C PRO A 17 -7.89 0.98 -15.51
N THR A 18 -7.64 2.19 -16.01
CA THR A 18 -8.56 2.95 -16.86
C THR A 18 -7.85 3.34 -18.16
N ALA A 19 -8.58 3.89 -19.13
CA ALA A 19 -7.98 4.34 -20.38
C ALA A 19 -6.91 5.43 -20.15
N ASP A 20 -7.11 6.26 -19.12
CA ASP A 20 -6.31 7.45 -18.85
C ASP A 20 -5.35 7.25 -17.65
N GLY A 21 -5.40 6.10 -16.98
CA GLY A 21 -4.56 5.88 -15.80
C GLY A 21 -4.99 4.74 -14.88
N LEU A 22 -4.79 4.95 -13.59
CA LEU A 22 -5.13 4.01 -12.53
C LEU A 22 -6.00 4.71 -11.49
N THR A 23 -7.08 4.07 -11.10
CA THR A 23 -7.82 4.44 -9.89
C THR A 23 -7.39 3.48 -8.77
N VAL A 24 -6.95 4.03 -7.65
CA VAL A 24 -6.58 3.27 -6.46
C VAL A 24 -7.56 3.63 -5.34
N LEU A 25 -8.30 2.66 -4.89
CA LEU A 25 -9.19 2.75 -3.74
C LEU A 25 -8.51 2.11 -2.54
N ALA A 26 -8.06 2.92 -1.59
CA ALA A 26 -7.57 2.44 -0.32
C ALA A 26 -8.74 2.01 0.57
N LEU A 27 -8.75 0.78 1.03
CA LEU A 27 -9.77 0.26 1.93
C LEU A 27 -9.27 0.35 3.37
N PRO A 28 -10.05 0.96 4.28
CA PRO A 28 -9.72 0.99 5.69
C PRO A 28 -9.63 -0.45 6.22
N ARG A 29 -8.48 -0.81 6.80
CA ARG A 29 -8.27 -2.15 7.36
C ARG A 29 -9.26 -2.50 8.48
N ASP A 30 -9.76 -1.49 9.18
CA ASP A 30 -10.72 -1.62 10.28
C ASP A 30 -12.18 -1.54 9.80
N LEU A 31 -12.42 -1.46 8.47
CA LEU A 31 -13.74 -1.55 7.88
C LEU A 31 -14.41 -2.86 8.32
N THR A 32 -15.57 -2.71 8.95
CA THR A 32 -16.35 -3.85 9.38
C THR A 32 -17.19 -4.36 8.22
N ILE A 33 -17.02 -5.63 7.86
CA ILE A 33 -17.63 -6.26 6.72
C ILE A 33 -18.26 -7.60 7.14
N GLY A 34 -19.47 -7.88 6.67
CA GLY A 34 -20.19 -9.12 6.96
C GLY A 34 -21.68 -8.99 6.75
N PRO A 35 -22.40 -10.10 6.61
CA PRO A 35 -23.83 -10.12 6.30
C PRO A 35 -24.73 -9.63 7.46
N THR A 36 -24.25 -9.70 8.70
CA THR A 36 -24.96 -9.22 9.88
C THR A 36 -23.97 -8.64 10.90
N PHE A 37 -24.45 -7.82 11.84
CA PHE A 37 -23.63 -7.30 12.93
C PHE A 37 -22.93 -8.40 13.75
N LEU A 38 -23.59 -9.53 13.95
CA LEU A 38 -23.05 -10.66 14.74
C LEU A 38 -22.01 -11.49 14.00
N THR A 39 -22.01 -11.45 12.67
CA THR A 39 -21.10 -12.21 11.80
C THR A 39 -20.15 -11.30 11.04
N SER A 40 -20.13 -10.01 11.39
CA SER A 40 -19.19 -9.06 10.80
C SER A 40 -17.80 -9.20 11.40
N GLN A 41 -16.79 -8.96 10.58
CA GLN A 41 -15.39 -8.94 10.97
C GLN A 41 -14.69 -7.72 10.38
N ARG A 42 -13.52 -7.38 10.88
CA ARG A 42 -12.69 -6.34 10.28
C ARG A 42 -12.06 -6.86 8.99
N LEU A 43 -11.99 -6.04 7.98
CA LEU A 43 -11.40 -6.41 6.70
C LEU A 43 -9.94 -6.90 6.85
N ALA A 44 -9.15 -6.30 7.76
CA ALA A 44 -7.81 -6.76 8.08
C ALA A 44 -7.76 -8.20 8.64
N THR A 45 -8.81 -8.64 9.34
CA THR A 45 -8.86 -9.99 9.93
C THR A 45 -9.40 -11.04 8.97
N SER A 46 -10.08 -10.64 7.89
CA SER A 46 -10.56 -11.58 6.87
C SER A 46 -9.40 -12.33 6.19
N TYR A 47 -8.23 -11.72 6.16
CA TYR A 47 -7.02 -12.31 5.60
C TYR A 47 -6.47 -13.47 6.43
N LEU A 48 -6.86 -13.60 7.71
CA LEU A 48 -6.46 -14.72 8.56
C LEU A 48 -6.97 -16.07 8.04
N ASP A 49 -8.11 -16.05 7.36
CA ASP A 49 -8.73 -17.24 6.75
C ASP A 49 -8.30 -17.41 5.28
N GLY A 50 -7.22 -16.72 4.88
CA GLY A 50 -6.67 -16.73 3.54
C GLY A 50 -7.06 -15.49 2.71
N ALA A 51 -6.23 -15.18 1.74
CA ALA A 51 -6.42 -14.02 0.85
C ALA A 51 -7.74 -14.12 0.05
N GLN A 52 -8.12 -15.34 -0.38
CA GLN A 52 -9.36 -15.58 -1.10
C GLN A 52 -10.60 -15.22 -0.27
N ASN A 53 -10.59 -15.47 1.05
CA ASN A 53 -11.70 -15.08 1.92
C ASN A 53 -11.92 -13.55 1.91
N THR A 54 -10.84 -12.76 1.84
CA THR A 54 -10.97 -11.30 1.70
C THR A 54 -11.62 -10.92 0.38
N VAL A 55 -11.23 -11.55 -0.73
CA VAL A 55 -11.81 -11.34 -2.07
C VAL A 55 -13.29 -11.70 -2.07
N ASP A 56 -13.65 -12.84 -1.50
CA ASP A 56 -15.03 -13.33 -1.44
C ASP A 56 -15.92 -12.37 -0.63
N LEU A 57 -15.41 -11.83 0.47
CA LEU A 57 -16.12 -10.83 1.26
C LEU A 57 -16.31 -9.51 0.51
N LEU A 58 -15.30 -9.03 -0.21
CA LEU A 58 -15.42 -7.84 -1.05
C LEU A 58 -16.50 -8.04 -2.13
N CYS A 59 -16.51 -9.20 -2.75
CA CYS A 59 -17.52 -9.55 -3.77
C CYS A 59 -18.93 -9.65 -3.17
N THR A 60 -19.09 -10.44 -2.10
CA THR A 60 -20.42 -10.76 -1.57
C THR A 60 -21.05 -9.62 -0.79
N GLN A 61 -20.26 -8.81 -0.10
CA GLN A 61 -20.77 -7.75 0.78
C GLN A 61 -20.73 -6.36 0.14
N LEU A 62 -19.76 -6.09 -0.74
CA LEU A 62 -19.63 -4.79 -1.39
C LEU A 62 -19.91 -4.82 -2.89
N GLY A 63 -20.17 -6.00 -3.47
CA GLY A 63 -20.37 -6.15 -4.91
C GLY A 63 -19.13 -5.86 -5.75
N ILE A 64 -17.95 -5.90 -5.14
CA ILE A 64 -16.68 -5.61 -5.80
C ILE A 64 -16.09 -6.90 -6.35
N THR A 65 -16.06 -7.05 -7.66
CA THR A 65 -15.41 -8.17 -8.33
C THR A 65 -13.96 -7.82 -8.65
N THR A 66 -13.04 -8.73 -8.34
CA THR A 66 -11.61 -8.62 -8.67
C THR A 66 -11.22 -9.71 -9.66
N THR A 67 -10.30 -9.43 -10.56
CA THR A 67 -9.78 -10.39 -11.54
C THR A 67 -8.43 -10.93 -11.12
N HIS A 68 -7.68 -10.19 -10.33
CA HIS A 68 -6.34 -10.56 -9.88
C HIS A 68 -6.18 -10.19 -8.41
N LEU A 69 -5.43 -11.03 -7.70
CA LEU A 69 -5.05 -10.79 -6.31
C LEU A 69 -3.52 -10.75 -6.22
N ILE A 70 -3.01 -9.66 -5.68
CA ILE A 70 -1.57 -9.49 -5.43
C ILE A 70 -1.37 -9.31 -3.93
N THR A 71 -0.51 -10.11 -3.35
CA THR A 71 -0.13 -10.02 -1.94
C THR A 71 1.35 -9.69 -1.83
N VAL A 72 1.69 -8.88 -0.84
CA VAL A 72 3.07 -8.45 -0.57
C VAL A 72 3.29 -8.54 0.92
N ASP A 73 4.28 -9.28 1.36
CA ASP A 73 4.69 -9.25 2.75
C ASP A 73 5.56 -8.01 3.06
N MET A 74 5.83 -7.78 4.34
CA MET A 74 6.56 -6.59 4.78
C MET A 74 8.00 -6.53 4.25
N ALA A 75 8.68 -7.68 4.17
CA ALA A 75 10.05 -7.74 3.69
C ALA A 75 10.09 -7.53 2.17
N GLN A 76 9.16 -8.15 1.46
CA GLN A 76 8.97 -7.97 0.02
C GLN A 76 8.64 -6.52 -0.33
N PHE A 77 7.73 -5.88 0.43
CA PHE A 77 7.38 -4.47 0.26
C PHE A 77 8.63 -3.57 0.38
N ALA A 78 9.40 -3.73 1.44
CA ALA A 78 10.63 -2.97 1.62
C ALA A 78 11.63 -3.23 0.48
N SER A 79 11.82 -4.48 0.09
CA SER A 79 12.73 -4.88 -1.00
C SER A 79 12.32 -4.28 -2.35
N ILE A 80 11.02 -4.23 -2.65
CA ILE A 80 10.50 -3.59 -3.87
C ILE A 80 10.88 -2.10 -3.87
N ILE A 81 10.63 -1.39 -2.78
CA ILE A 81 10.95 0.04 -2.65
C ILE A 81 12.45 0.28 -2.82
N ASP A 82 13.29 -0.52 -2.17
CA ASP A 82 14.74 -0.39 -2.29
C ASP A 82 15.22 -0.66 -3.73
N SER A 83 14.61 -1.61 -4.43
CA SER A 83 14.89 -1.88 -5.85
C SER A 83 14.52 -0.73 -6.77
N LEU A 84 13.55 0.09 -6.37
CA LEU A 84 13.16 1.32 -7.06
C LEU A 84 14.10 2.50 -6.74
N GLY A 85 15.03 2.34 -5.80
CA GLY A 85 15.92 3.41 -5.34
C GLY A 85 15.33 4.28 -4.24
N GLY A 86 14.30 3.79 -3.55
CA GLY A 86 13.55 4.51 -2.53
C GLY A 86 12.29 5.20 -3.06
N LEU A 87 11.54 5.83 -2.18
CA LEU A 87 10.33 6.60 -2.52
C LEU A 87 10.53 8.08 -2.21
N GLU A 88 10.30 8.92 -3.20
CA GLU A 88 10.27 10.37 -2.99
C GLU A 88 8.93 10.78 -2.39
N VAL A 89 8.96 11.34 -1.19
CA VAL A 89 7.79 11.82 -0.46
C VAL A 89 8.05 13.22 0.08
N THR A 90 6.98 13.97 0.30
CA THR A 90 7.05 15.26 1.01
C THR A 90 6.45 15.06 2.40
N ILE A 91 7.22 15.36 3.42
CA ILE A 91 6.84 15.27 4.83
C ILE A 91 6.48 16.67 5.32
N ASP A 92 5.28 16.85 5.83
CA ASP A 92 4.77 18.18 6.22
C ASP A 92 5.41 18.70 7.51
N GLU A 93 5.69 17.81 8.45
CA GLU A 93 6.29 18.15 9.75
C GLU A 93 7.20 17.00 10.23
N PRO A 94 8.23 17.26 11.06
CA PRO A 94 9.05 16.20 11.64
C PRO A 94 8.17 15.20 12.39
N PHE A 95 8.46 13.92 12.22
CA PHE A 95 7.56 12.85 12.59
C PHE A 95 8.35 11.63 13.05
N ARG A 96 8.01 11.06 14.20
CA ARG A 96 8.64 9.84 14.71
C ARG A 96 7.64 8.90 15.35
N ASP A 97 7.95 7.62 15.34
CA ASP A 97 7.23 6.57 16.07
C ASP A 97 8.22 5.48 16.47
N ALA A 98 8.65 5.50 17.73
CA ALA A 98 9.63 4.55 18.24
C ALA A 98 9.14 3.08 18.14
N ASN A 99 7.82 2.85 18.24
CA ASN A 99 7.25 1.50 18.14
C ASN A 99 7.28 0.96 16.71
N ALA A 100 7.25 1.85 15.72
CA ALA A 100 7.39 1.51 14.31
C ALA A 100 8.85 1.53 13.82
N GLY A 101 9.77 2.06 14.64
CA GLY A 101 11.17 2.28 14.24
C GLY A 101 11.33 3.46 13.28
N LEU A 102 10.44 4.44 13.32
CA LEU A 102 10.42 5.60 12.42
C LEU A 102 11.01 6.83 13.10
N ASP A 103 11.92 7.52 12.42
CA ASP A 103 12.48 8.81 12.85
C ASP A 103 12.77 9.71 11.64
N ILE A 104 11.83 10.58 11.33
CA ILE A 104 11.94 11.57 10.26
C ILE A 104 12.15 12.95 10.89
N ALA A 105 13.40 13.31 11.07
CA ALA A 105 13.78 14.52 11.81
C ALA A 105 13.50 15.85 11.08
N GLN A 106 13.23 15.83 9.79
CA GLN A 106 13.07 17.05 8.98
C GLN A 106 11.80 16.98 8.12
N ALA A 107 11.12 18.11 8.00
CA ALA A 107 10.06 18.29 7.01
C ALA A 107 10.64 18.56 5.62
N GLY A 108 9.82 18.42 4.60
CA GLY A 108 10.15 18.68 3.20
C GLY A 108 10.31 17.42 2.35
N PRO A 109 10.84 17.55 1.13
CA PRO A 109 11.09 16.43 0.24
C PRO A 109 12.15 15.49 0.81
N GLN A 110 11.88 14.19 0.80
CA GLN A 110 12.79 13.14 1.27
C GLN A 110 12.64 11.88 0.43
N THR A 111 13.73 11.12 0.35
CA THR A 111 13.72 9.77 -0.23
C THR A 111 13.71 8.76 0.91
N LEU A 112 12.61 8.05 1.06
CA LEU A 112 12.47 7.00 2.06
C LEU A 112 13.03 5.67 1.55
N SER A 113 13.79 4.99 2.38
CA SER A 113 14.14 3.58 2.16
C SER A 113 12.90 2.68 2.29
N GLY A 114 13.00 1.43 1.87
CA GLY A 114 11.93 0.44 2.05
C GLY A 114 11.56 0.25 3.52
N VAL A 115 12.56 0.27 4.41
CA VAL A 115 12.34 0.16 5.87
C VAL A 115 11.61 1.39 6.41
N ASP A 116 12.01 2.60 6.01
CA ASP A 116 11.37 3.83 6.48
C ASP A 116 9.94 3.97 5.93
N ALA A 117 9.72 3.62 4.66
CA ALA A 117 8.39 3.61 4.05
C ALA A 117 7.46 2.60 4.75
N LEU A 118 7.97 1.41 5.08
CA LEU A 118 7.23 0.41 5.85
C LEU A 118 6.92 0.92 7.26
N ALA A 119 7.90 1.54 7.94
CA ALA A 119 7.71 2.12 9.26
C ALA A 119 6.66 3.23 9.24
N LEU A 120 6.66 4.08 8.20
CA LEU A 120 5.68 5.15 8.02
C LEU A 120 4.25 4.62 7.88
N VAL A 121 4.04 3.56 7.10
CA VAL A 121 2.72 2.92 6.94
C VAL A 121 2.25 2.22 8.21
N ARG A 122 3.19 1.69 9.01
CA ARG A 122 2.90 0.95 10.26
C ARG A 122 2.76 1.84 11.48
N SER A 123 3.12 3.13 11.39
CA SER A 123 3.10 4.06 12.51
C SER A 123 1.70 4.19 13.10
N ARG A 124 1.58 3.93 14.40
CA ARG A 124 0.32 3.95 15.16
C ARG A 124 0.33 4.90 16.35
N HIS A 125 1.51 5.21 16.87
CA HIS A 125 1.72 6.07 18.01
C HIS A 125 2.71 7.18 17.68
N PRO A 126 2.37 7.99 16.65
CA PRO A 126 3.29 9.01 16.19
C PRO A 126 3.41 10.18 17.16
N GLU A 127 4.61 10.74 17.17
CA GLU A 127 4.88 12.05 17.74
C GLU A 127 5.29 12.99 16.62
N VAL A 128 4.82 14.22 16.67
CA VAL A 128 5.18 15.29 15.73
C VAL A 128 5.93 16.39 16.47
N TYR A 129 6.82 17.10 15.78
CA TYR A 129 7.58 18.18 16.40
C TYR A 129 6.88 19.50 16.16
N ARG A 130 6.31 20.06 17.23
CA ARG A 130 5.58 21.35 17.21
C ARG A 130 6.04 22.24 18.36
N ASP A 131 6.19 23.52 18.10
CA ASP A 131 6.54 24.54 19.11
C ASP A 131 7.78 24.19 19.95
N GLY A 132 8.77 23.55 19.34
CA GLY A 132 10.02 23.20 20.02
C GLY A 132 9.99 21.91 20.83
N ALA A 133 8.91 21.12 20.76
CA ALA A 133 8.76 19.87 21.50
C ALA A 133 8.14 18.75 20.64
N TRP A 134 8.44 17.50 21.01
CA TRP A 134 7.74 16.34 20.48
C TRP A 134 6.39 16.17 21.20
N VAL A 135 5.33 16.09 20.43
CA VAL A 135 3.94 15.97 20.92
C VAL A 135 3.35 14.68 20.37
N ALA A 136 2.91 13.80 21.25
CA ALA A 136 2.20 12.60 20.87
C ALA A 136 0.82 12.94 20.30
N LEU A 137 0.46 12.36 19.16
CA LEU A 137 -0.87 12.51 18.59
C LEU A 137 -1.88 11.67 19.37
N SER A 138 -3.12 12.16 19.46
CA SER A 138 -4.24 11.39 19.95
C SER A 138 -4.51 10.17 19.07
N GLU A 139 -5.26 9.17 19.57
CA GLU A 139 -5.61 7.98 18.79
C GLU A 139 -6.33 8.32 17.49
N THR A 140 -7.22 9.30 17.51
CA THR A 140 -7.97 9.75 16.33
C THR A 140 -7.06 10.41 15.30
N GLU A 141 -6.19 11.33 15.74
CA GLU A 141 -5.21 11.98 14.88
C GLU A 141 -4.20 10.98 14.33
N GLY A 142 -3.72 10.05 15.17
CA GLY A 142 -2.82 8.97 14.75
C GLY A 142 -3.45 8.05 13.70
N ALA A 143 -4.73 7.71 13.86
CA ALA A 143 -5.46 6.91 12.86
C ALA A 143 -5.61 7.66 11.53
N HIS A 144 -5.97 8.94 11.59
CA HIS A 144 -6.06 9.78 10.38
C HIS A 144 -4.70 9.92 9.69
N ARG A 145 -3.65 10.21 10.46
CA ARG A 145 -2.27 10.30 9.93
C ARG A 145 -1.82 9.00 9.26
N ARG A 146 -2.15 7.84 9.85
CA ARG A 146 -1.83 6.54 9.24
C ARG A 146 -2.48 6.36 7.87
N THR A 147 -3.75 6.73 7.73
CA THR A 147 -4.45 6.67 6.44
C THR A 147 -3.78 7.60 5.42
N GLN A 148 -3.45 8.83 5.81
CA GLN A 148 -2.72 9.76 4.96
C GLN A 148 -1.34 9.21 4.56
N ASN A 149 -0.56 8.70 5.50
CA ASN A 149 0.75 8.12 5.25
C ASN A 149 0.68 6.95 4.25
N SER A 150 -0.31 6.07 4.40
CA SER A 150 -0.54 4.97 3.46
C SER A 150 -0.84 5.49 2.05
N GLY A 151 -1.64 6.55 1.94
CA GLY A 151 -1.92 7.21 0.66
C GLY A 151 -0.67 7.84 0.04
N VAL A 152 0.13 8.56 0.84
CA VAL A 152 1.40 9.18 0.40
C VAL A 152 2.37 8.12 -0.12
N VAL A 153 2.59 7.05 0.64
CA VAL A 153 3.49 5.95 0.24
C VAL A 153 2.98 5.24 -1.00
N MET A 154 1.69 4.96 -1.08
CA MET A 154 1.09 4.32 -2.27
C MET A 154 1.25 5.20 -3.52
N LYS A 155 0.97 6.50 -3.41
CA LYS A 155 1.16 7.44 -4.52
C LYS A 155 2.63 7.50 -4.97
N ALA A 156 3.56 7.59 -4.02
CA ALA A 156 4.99 7.62 -4.31
C ALA A 156 5.47 6.31 -4.96
N LEU A 157 4.99 5.16 -4.46
CA LEU A 157 5.30 3.85 -5.04
C LEU A 157 4.82 3.76 -6.49
N MET A 158 3.56 4.16 -6.77
CA MET A 158 3.02 4.16 -8.12
C MET A 158 3.81 5.09 -9.05
N SER A 159 4.23 6.27 -8.55
CA SER A 159 5.06 7.20 -9.31
C SER A 159 6.43 6.60 -9.65
N ALA A 160 7.12 6.01 -8.68
CA ALA A 160 8.42 5.38 -8.86
C ALA A 160 8.37 4.18 -9.81
N MET A 161 7.33 3.35 -9.69
CA MET A 161 7.11 2.23 -10.64
C MET A 161 6.88 2.74 -12.06
N ARG A 162 6.09 3.79 -12.23
CA ARG A 162 5.83 4.39 -13.53
C ARG A 162 7.10 4.95 -14.17
N GLU A 163 7.93 5.67 -13.44
CA GLU A 163 9.20 6.20 -13.95
C GLU A 163 10.10 5.09 -14.49
N ARG A 164 10.18 3.96 -13.76
CA ARG A 164 10.90 2.78 -14.22
C ARG A 164 10.27 2.11 -15.44
N ALA A 165 8.95 2.13 -15.55
CA ALA A 165 8.21 1.51 -16.65
C ALA A 165 8.34 2.27 -17.98
N HIS A 166 8.75 3.53 -18.01
CA HIS A 166 8.98 4.29 -19.23
C HIS A 166 10.15 3.76 -20.07
N ASN A 167 11.13 3.13 -19.45
CA ASN A 167 12.26 2.53 -20.16
C ASN A 167 12.04 1.00 -20.26
N PRO A 168 12.05 0.41 -21.48
CA PRO A 168 11.79 -1.01 -21.66
C PRO A 168 12.74 -1.93 -20.88
N LEU A 169 14.00 -1.54 -20.72
CA LEU A 169 14.98 -2.33 -19.94
C LEU A 169 14.66 -2.30 -18.45
N THR A 170 14.36 -1.14 -17.92
CA THR A 170 13.99 -1.00 -16.49
C THR A 170 12.60 -1.56 -16.20
N ALA A 171 11.67 -1.48 -17.16
CA ALA A 171 10.36 -2.14 -17.07
C ALA A 171 10.49 -3.66 -16.95
N HIS A 172 11.37 -4.27 -17.75
CA HIS A 172 11.63 -5.71 -17.67
C HIS A 172 12.29 -6.09 -16.32
N GLN A 173 13.27 -5.30 -15.85
CA GLN A 173 13.88 -5.51 -14.54
C GLN A 173 12.85 -5.38 -13.41
N LEU A 174 11.96 -4.39 -13.50
CA LEU A 174 10.88 -4.21 -12.54
C LEU A 174 9.92 -5.41 -12.53
N ALA A 175 9.49 -5.88 -13.71
CA ALA A 175 8.64 -7.07 -13.82
C ALA A 175 9.30 -8.30 -13.19
N TRP A 176 10.58 -8.50 -13.43
CA TRP A 176 11.35 -9.59 -12.83
C TRP A 176 11.45 -9.47 -11.31
N THR A 177 11.72 -8.26 -10.80
CA THR A 177 11.77 -8.01 -9.35
C THR A 177 10.41 -8.27 -8.71
N LEU A 178 9.34 -7.85 -9.34
CA LEU A 178 7.98 -8.06 -8.85
C LEU A 178 7.61 -9.54 -8.82
N THR A 179 7.90 -10.32 -9.87
CA THR A 179 7.60 -11.76 -9.88
C THR A 179 8.32 -12.55 -8.79
N GLY A 180 9.50 -12.10 -8.36
CA GLY A 180 10.24 -12.71 -7.25
C GLY A 180 9.80 -12.27 -5.85
N ASN A 181 9.03 -11.18 -5.75
CA ASN A 181 8.67 -10.53 -4.50
C ASN A 181 7.15 -10.35 -4.30
N LEU A 182 6.31 -10.89 -5.17
CA LEU A 182 4.86 -10.82 -5.03
C LEU A 182 4.29 -12.22 -4.86
N GLY A 183 3.36 -12.37 -3.91
CA GLY A 183 2.39 -13.44 -3.94
C GLY A 183 1.29 -13.06 -4.94
N VAL A 184 1.10 -13.86 -5.95
CA VAL A 184 0.05 -13.67 -6.96
C VAL A 184 -0.85 -14.89 -6.97
N ASP A 185 -2.11 -14.70 -7.37
CA ASP A 185 -3.00 -15.84 -7.62
C ASP A 185 -2.52 -16.66 -8.83
N ASP A 186 -3.04 -17.88 -8.95
CA ASP A 186 -2.65 -18.82 -10.01
C ASP A 186 -3.01 -18.33 -11.43
N GLU A 187 -3.90 -17.33 -11.53
CA GLU A 187 -4.35 -16.76 -12.79
C GLU A 187 -3.50 -15.54 -13.20
N THR A 188 -2.77 -14.93 -12.27
CA THR A 188 -1.93 -13.75 -12.51
C THR A 188 -0.56 -14.15 -13.03
N GLY A 189 -0.35 -14.04 -14.33
CA GLY A 189 0.92 -14.33 -14.98
C GLY A 189 1.82 -13.12 -15.17
N LEU A 190 3.05 -13.37 -15.65
CA LEU A 190 4.00 -12.31 -16.01
C LEU A 190 3.43 -11.33 -17.06
N LEU A 191 2.56 -11.82 -17.96
CA LEU A 191 1.91 -10.97 -18.96
C LEU A 191 0.94 -9.98 -18.33
N ASP A 192 0.20 -10.38 -17.32
CA ASP A 192 -0.76 -9.52 -16.62
C ASP A 192 -0.03 -8.43 -15.83
N LEU A 193 1.05 -8.80 -15.14
CA LEU A 193 1.93 -7.83 -14.47
C LEU A 193 2.58 -6.87 -15.47
N THR A 194 3.04 -7.37 -16.61
CA THR A 194 3.61 -6.55 -17.68
C THR A 194 2.57 -5.60 -18.27
N HIS A 195 1.34 -6.05 -18.44
CA HIS A 195 0.22 -5.22 -18.89
C HIS A 195 -0.13 -4.15 -17.87
N LEU A 196 -0.20 -4.49 -16.59
CA LEU A 196 -0.40 -3.53 -15.50
C LEU A 196 0.70 -2.46 -15.48
N ILE A 197 1.98 -2.87 -15.50
CA ILE A 197 3.14 -1.96 -15.56
C ILE A 197 3.07 -1.06 -16.79
N SER A 198 2.75 -1.60 -17.96
CA SER A 198 2.65 -0.83 -19.20
C SER A 198 1.48 0.16 -19.21
N THR A 199 0.40 -0.18 -18.50
CA THR A 199 -0.75 0.73 -18.31
C THR A 199 -0.37 1.87 -17.37
N MET A 200 0.34 1.56 -16.30
CA MET A 200 0.91 2.57 -15.40
C MET A 200 1.87 3.52 -16.13
N ALA A 201 2.73 2.99 -17.01
CA ALA A 201 3.68 3.81 -17.77
C ALA A 201 3.00 4.79 -18.74
N ARG A 202 1.87 4.40 -19.30
CA ARG A 202 1.08 5.25 -20.21
C ARG A 202 0.24 6.30 -19.49
N ALA A 203 -0.08 6.06 -18.24
CA ALA A 203 -0.85 6.98 -17.42
C ALA A 203 -0.08 8.28 -17.17
N GLY A 204 -0.73 9.44 -17.31
CA GLY A 204 -0.13 10.73 -17.02
C GLY A 204 0.19 10.94 -15.53
N ASN A 205 0.88 12.03 -15.19
CA ASN A 205 1.27 12.32 -13.80
C ASN A 205 0.07 12.44 -12.84
N ASP A 206 -1.08 12.89 -13.35
CA ASP A 206 -2.32 13.05 -12.59
C ASP A 206 -3.25 11.84 -12.68
N ALA A 207 -2.77 10.75 -13.30
CA ALA A 207 -3.58 9.59 -13.62
C ALA A 207 -3.76 8.60 -12.46
N VAL A 208 -3.11 8.82 -11.32
CA VAL A 208 -3.36 8.05 -10.11
C VAL A 208 -4.35 8.80 -9.24
N THR A 209 -5.60 8.37 -9.26
CA THR A 209 -6.64 8.90 -8.39
C THR A 209 -6.72 8.04 -7.14
N LEU A 210 -6.38 8.63 -6.00
CA LEU A 210 -6.65 8.01 -4.69
C LEU A 210 -8.08 8.34 -4.30
N VAL A 211 -8.84 7.31 -3.97
CA VAL A 211 -10.20 7.45 -3.44
C VAL A 211 -10.18 6.96 -2.00
N ASP A 212 -10.50 7.83 -1.08
CA ASP A 212 -10.68 7.46 0.32
C ASP A 212 -12.14 7.06 0.55
N VAL A 213 -12.33 6.00 1.31
CA VAL A 213 -13.65 5.63 1.82
C VAL A 213 -13.92 6.47 3.06
N PRO A 214 -15.01 7.25 3.09
CA PRO A 214 -15.35 8.11 4.22
C PRO A 214 -15.66 7.33 5.51
#